data_bee67eb4d49162e0130442c03748b793
#
_entry.id   bee67eb4d49162e0130442c03748b793
#
_cell.length_a   1.000
_cell.length_b   1.000
_cell.length_c   1.000
_cell.angle_alpha   90.00
_cell.angle_beta   90.00
_cell.angle_gamma   90.00
#
_symmetry.space_group_name_H-M   'P 1'
#
loop_
_entity.id
_entity.type
_entity.pdbx_description
1 polymer ?
#
loop_
_entity_poly.entity_id
_entity_poly.type
_entity_poly.pdbx_seq_one_letter_code
_entity_poly.pdbx_strand_id
1 'polypeptide(L)'
;MEAYGNMKLSYKKLWDKLKDENMSLKSFRENIGISGSVTTRLRANGYVTTETIGKICEYFGCQPNDVMEIIFDEDYVEKRKQKEKDKIAAQMAELQKKLDQL
;
A
#
# COMPACT_ATOMS: atom_id res chain seq x y z
N MET A 1 13.91 8.71 -11.43
CA MET A 1 13.39 9.25 -10.17
C MET A 1 13.58 8.25 -9.08
N GLU A 2 14.47 8.55 -8.20
CA GLU A 2 14.93 7.63 -7.17
C GLU A 2 13.86 7.29 -6.13
N ALA A 3 12.87 8.18 -5.94
CA ALA A 3 11.81 7.97 -4.96
C ALA A 3 11.01 6.69 -5.23
N TYR A 4 10.91 6.27 -6.49
CA TYR A 4 10.16 5.06 -6.85
C TYR A 4 10.99 3.79 -6.74
N GLY A 5 12.33 3.90 -6.67
CA GLY A 5 13.21 2.75 -6.55
C GLY A 5 13.10 2.02 -5.21
N ASN A 6 12.58 2.71 -4.19
CA ASN A 6 12.45 2.17 -2.84
C ASN A 6 11.07 1.59 -2.55
N MET A 7 10.16 1.68 -3.51
CA MET A 7 8.80 1.19 -3.35
C MET A 7 8.67 -0.21 -3.95
N LYS A 8 8.12 -1.11 -3.16
CA LYS A 8 7.77 -2.46 -3.60
C LYS A 8 6.33 -2.72 -3.24
N LEU A 9 5.61 -3.37 -4.15
CA LEU A 9 4.23 -3.78 -3.90
C LEU A 9 4.22 -5.22 -3.40
N SER A 10 3.26 -5.53 -2.53
CA SER A 10 2.99 -6.90 -2.11
C SER A 10 1.49 -7.14 -2.12
N TYR A 11 1.08 -8.23 -2.72
CA TYR A 11 -0.30 -8.70 -2.71
C TYR A 11 -0.47 -9.95 -1.85
N LYS A 12 0.44 -10.13 -0.90
CA LYS A 12 0.41 -11.31 -0.01
C LYS A 12 -0.93 -11.42 0.71
N LYS A 13 -1.48 -10.32 1.15
CA LYS A 13 -2.77 -10.30 1.84
C LYS A 13 -3.90 -10.80 0.95
N LEU A 14 -3.84 -10.52 -0.35
CA LEU A 14 -4.80 -11.04 -1.32
C LEU A 14 -4.70 -12.57 -1.41
N TRP A 15 -3.49 -13.08 -1.54
CA TRP A 15 -3.28 -14.53 -1.62
C TRP A 15 -3.70 -15.23 -0.34
N ASP A 16 -3.48 -14.62 0.81
CA ASP A 16 -3.94 -15.14 2.10
C ASP A 16 -5.47 -15.21 2.15
N LYS A 17 -6.17 -14.21 1.60
CA LYS A 17 -7.64 -14.24 1.51
C LYS A 17 -8.14 -15.37 0.63
N LEU A 18 -7.51 -15.58 -0.52
CA LEU A 18 -7.88 -16.68 -1.40
C LEU A 18 -7.69 -18.03 -0.71
N LYS A 19 -6.60 -18.16 0.01
CA LYS A 19 -6.29 -19.39 0.76
C LYS A 19 -7.32 -19.61 1.87
N ASP A 20 -7.67 -18.57 2.61
CA ASP A 20 -8.65 -18.64 3.69
C ASP A 20 -10.02 -19.03 3.18
N GLU A 21 -10.39 -18.59 1.98
CA GLU A 21 -11.67 -18.93 1.35
C GLU A 21 -11.60 -20.20 0.50
N ASN A 22 -10.44 -20.85 0.49
CA ASN A 22 -10.20 -22.05 -0.33
C ASN A 22 -10.54 -21.82 -1.81
N MET A 23 -10.17 -20.65 -2.31
CA MET A 23 -10.46 -20.22 -3.67
C MET A 23 -9.24 -20.37 -4.56
N SER A 24 -9.41 -20.98 -5.75
CA SER A 24 -8.34 -21.08 -6.72
C SER A 24 -8.14 -19.76 -7.45
N LEU A 25 -6.94 -19.57 -8.01
CA LEU A 25 -6.66 -18.39 -8.81
C LEU A 25 -7.59 -18.28 -10.02
N LYS A 26 -7.93 -19.40 -10.62
CA LYS A 26 -8.86 -19.46 -11.75
C LYS A 26 -10.26 -18.97 -11.34
N SER A 27 -10.78 -19.47 -10.21
CA SER A 27 -12.08 -19.03 -9.71
C SER A 27 -12.08 -17.56 -9.35
N PHE A 28 -11.03 -17.07 -8.72
CA PHE A 28 -10.85 -15.67 -8.40
C PHE A 28 -10.92 -14.81 -9.66
N ARG A 29 -10.15 -15.17 -10.68
CA ARG A 29 -10.11 -14.44 -11.94
C ARG A 29 -11.48 -14.39 -12.62
N GLU A 30 -12.16 -15.52 -12.68
CA GLU A 30 -13.48 -15.63 -13.30
C GLU A 30 -14.54 -14.85 -12.53
N ASN A 31 -14.53 -14.95 -11.21
CA ASN A 31 -15.52 -14.29 -10.35
C ASN A 31 -15.41 -12.77 -10.37
N ILE A 32 -14.19 -12.25 -10.48
CA ILE A 32 -13.95 -10.81 -10.49
C ILE A 32 -14.01 -10.26 -11.93
N GLY A 33 -13.77 -11.10 -12.92
CA GLY A 33 -13.78 -10.69 -14.31
C GLY A 33 -12.51 -9.96 -14.73
N ILE A 34 -11.36 -10.46 -14.28
CA ILE A 34 -10.06 -9.91 -14.68
C ILE A 34 -9.35 -10.89 -15.61
N SER A 35 -8.46 -10.35 -16.44
CA SER A 35 -7.74 -11.14 -17.43
C SER A 35 -6.58 -11.93 -16.83
N GLY A 36 -6.08 -12.92 -17.56
CA GLY A 36 -4.89 -13.67 -17.16
C GLY A 36 -3.66 -12.79 -17.07
N SER A 37 -3.54 -11.77 -17.91
CA SER A 37 -2.41 -10.84 -17.86
C SER A 37 -2.41 -10.02 -16.57
N VAL A 38 -3.58 -9.63 -16.07
CA VAL A 38 -3.71 -8.92 -14.78
C VAL A 38 -3.30 -9.83 -13.64
N THR A 39 -3.76 -11.09 -13.63
CA THR A 39 -3.36 -12.03 -12.57
C THR A 39 -1.87 -12.32 -12.60
N THR A 40 -1.26 -12.35 -13.77
CA THR A 40 0.20 -12.50 -13.90
C THR A 40 0.92 -11.34 -13.24
N ARG A 41 0.45 -10.11 -13.45
CA ARG A 41 1.03 -8.91 -12.79
C ARG A 41 0.87 -8.97 -11.28
N LEU A 42 -0.31 -9.38 -10.81
CA LEU A 42 -0.55 -9.53 -9.36
C LEU A 42 0.40 -10.54 -8.73
N ARG A 43 0.63 -11.68 -9.40
CA ARG A 43 1.55 -12.71 -8.92
C ARG A 43 3.00 -12.23 -8.90
N ALA A 44 3.36 -11.33 -9.80
CA ALA A 44 4.71 -10.75 -9.88
C ALA A 44 4.87 -9.50 -9.00
N ASN A 45 3.87 -9.15 -8.20
CA ASN A 45 3.82 -7.91 -7.42
C ASN A 45 3.98 -6.66 -8.30
N GLY A 46 3.42 -6.74 -9.50
CA GLY A 46 3.48 -5.64 -10.47
C GLY A 46 2.35 -4.64 -10.29
N TYR A 47 2.35 -3.65 -11.16
CA TYR A 47 1.32 -2.61 -11.12
C TYR A 47 0.06 -3.07 -11.82
N VAL A 48 -1.07 -2.76 -11.22
CA VAL A 48 -2.38 -2.95 -11.83
C VAL A 48 -3.15 -1.64 -11.67
N THR A 49 -4.24 -1.50 -12.41
CA THR A 49 -5.05 -0.28 -12.33
C THR A 49 -5.82 -0.21 -11.01
N THR A 50 -6.16 1.00 -10.59
CA THR A 50 -7.02 1.20 -9.42
C THR A 50 -8.39 0.59 -9.63
N GLU A 51 -8.88 0.53 -10.88
CA GLU A 51 -10.11 -0.17 -11.20
C GLU A 51 -10.04 -1.65 -10.83
N THR A 52 -8.93 -2.31 -11.14
CA THR A 52 -8.70 -3.70 -10.76
C THR A 52 -8.72 -3.87 -9.23
N ILE A 53 -8.03 -3.00 -8.51
CA ILE A 53 -8.04 -3.00 -7.04
C ILE A 53 -9.45 -2.79 -6.51
N GLY A 54 -10.20 -1.87 -7.11
CA GLY A 54 -11.59 -1.62 -6.75
C GLY A 54 -12.48 -2.84 -6.91
N LYS A 55 -12.32 -3.57 -8.02
CA LYS A 55 -13.08 -4.80 -8.26
C LYS A 55 -12.77 -5.88 -7.23
N ILE A 56 -11.51 -6.02 -6.87
CA ILE A 56 -11.09 -6.98 -5.83
C ILE A 56 -11.71 -6.61 -4.49
N CYS A 57 -11.62 -5.34 -4.11
CA CYS A 57 -12.18 -4.86 -2.86
C CYS A 57 -13.70 -5.00 -2.80
N GLU A 58 -14.37 -4.72 -3.91
CA GLU A 58 -15.83 -4.89 -4.00
C GLU A 58 -16.24 -6.35 -3.79
N TYR A 59 -15.49 -7.26 -4.43
CA TYR A 59 -15.78 -8.69 -4.32
C TYR A 59 -15.61 -9.20 -2.89
N PHE A 60 -14.56 -8.80 -2.19
CA PHE A 60 -14.29 -9.24 -0.83
C PHE A 60 -14.94 -8.36 0.24
N GLY A 61 -15.52 -7.23 -0.14
CA GLY A 61 -16.11 -6.29 0.81
C GLY A 61 -15.07 -5.67 1.73
N CYS A 62 -13.92 -5.26 1.19
CA CYS A 62 -12.81 -4.76 1.98
C CYS A 62 -12.19 -3.50 1.34
N GLN A 63 -11.14 -2.99 1.96
CA GLN A 63 -10.40 -1.83 1.48
C GLN A 63 -9.06 -2.26 0.86
N PRO A 64 -8.41 -1.39 0.06
CA PRO A 64 -7.15 -1.74 -0.60
C PRO A 64 -6.05 -2.23 0.35
N ASN A 65 -5.97 -1.70 1.55
CA ASN A 65 -4.97 -2.13 2.54
C ASN A 65 -5.20 -3.56 3.06
N ASP A 66 -6.36 -4.13 2.78
CA ASP A 66 -6.67 -5.53 3.15
C ASP A 66 -6.19 -6.53 2.10
N VAL A 67 -5.83 -6.08 0.90
CA VAL A 67 -5.41 -6.95 -0.20
C VAL A 67 -4.02 -6.63 -0.72
N MET A 68 -3.50 -5.45 -0.43
CA MET A 68 -2.18 -5.05 -0.88
C MET A 68 -1.51 -4.15 0.15
N GLU A 69 -0.20 -4.04 0.04
CA GLU A 69 0.57 -3.10 0.84
C GLU A 69 1.77 -2.61 0.04
N ILE A 70 2.26 -1.44 0.42
CA ILE A 70 3.47 -0.87 -0.14
C ILE A 70 4.58 -1.08 0.88
N ILE A 71 5.66 -1.73 0.44
CA ILE A 71 6.78 -2.04 1.31
C ILE A 71 7.91 -1.08 0.97
N PHE A 72 8.38 -0.35 1.98
CA PHE A 72 9.51 0.56 1.86
C PHE A 72 10.75 -0.11 2.46
N ASP A 73 11.92 0.25 1.96
CA ASP A 73 13.14 -0.22 2.61
C ASP A 73 13.32 0.49 3.95
N GLU A 74 14.14 -0.09 4.83
CA GLU A 74 14.34 0.43 6.18
C GLU A 74 14.89 1.85 6.18
N ASP A 75 15.84 2.14 5.30
CA ASP A 75 16.46 3.46 5.20
C ASP A 75 15.44 4.54 4.84
N TYR A 76 14.55 4.22 3.91
CA TYR A 76 13.50 5.15 3.51
C TYR A 76 12.55 5.44 4.67
N VAL A 77 12.13 4.42 5.39
CA VAL A 77 11.22 4.56 6.53
C VAL A 77 11.87 5.40 7.63
N GLU A 78 13.14 5.17 7.94
CA GLU A 78 13.88 5.93 8.94
C GLU A 78 14.03 7.39 8.54
N LYS A 79 14.38 7.67 7.29
CA LYS A 79 14.49 9.04 6.78
C LYS A 79 13.17 9.79 6.89
N ARG A 80 12.08 9.13 6.60
CA ARG A 80 10.76 9.74 6.70
C ARG A 80 10.39 10.05 8.15
N LYS A 81 10.66 9.12 9.06
CA LYS A 81 10.43 9.34 10.49
C LYS A 81 11.25 10.50 11.02
N GLN A 82 12.50 10.63 10.58
CA GLN A 82 13.37 11.73 10.96
C GLN A 82 12.81 13.06 10.47
N LYS A 83 12.33 13.13 9.23
CA LYS A 83 11.70 14.34 8.69
C LYS A 83 10.48 14.76 9.50
N GLU A 84 9.65 13.81 9.89
CA GLU A 84 8.47 14.10 10.71
C GLU A 84 8.86 14.64 12.10
N LYS A 85 9.88 14.06 12.72
CA LYS A 85 10.40 14.54 14.01
C LYS A 85 10.93 15.96 13.89
N ASP A 86 11.69 16.26 12.86
CA ASP A 86 12.25 17.59 12.60
C ASP A 86 11.15 18.60 12.39
N LYS A 87 10.11 18.23 11.67
CA LYS A 87 8.96 19.10 11.41
C LYS A 87 8.21 19.44 12.72
N ILE A 88 7.97 18.45 13.54
CA ILE A 88 7.30 18.62 14.84
C ILE A 88 8.14 19.52 15.75
N ALA A 89 9.45 19.28 15.84
CA ALA A 89 10.36 20.09 16.63
C ALA A 89 10.34 21.55 16.19
N ALA A 90 10.33 21.80 14.89
CA ALA A 90 10.25 23.16 14.34
C ALA A 90 8.93 23.84 14.71
N GLN A 91 7.82 23.12 14.65
CA GLN A 91 6.51 23.66 15.02
C GLN A 91 6.44 23.98 16.51
N MET A 92 6.99 23.13 17.36
CA MET A 92 7.03 23.35 18.80
C MET A 92 7.88 24.58 19.15
N ALA A 93 9.03 24.74 18.50
CA ALA A 93 9.89 25.90 18.69
C ALA A 93 9.19 27.20 18.30
N GLU A 94 8.43 27.18 17.22
CA GLU A 94 7.67 28.33 16.74
C GLU A 94 6.55 28.70 17.72
N LEU A 95 5.84 27.72 18.26
CA LEU A 95 4.80 27.96 19.28
C LEU A 95 5.40 28.56 20.54
N GLN A 96 6.54 28.06 21.01
CA GLN A 96 7.22 28.58 22.17
C GLN A 96 7.62 30.05 21.98
N LYS A 97 8.12 30.36 20.78
CA LYS A 97 8.47 31.73 20.43
C LYS A 97 7.27 32.69 20.50
N LYS A 98 6.11 32.21 20.00
CA LYS A 98 4.87 32.99 20.11
C LYS A 98 4.42 33.21 21.53
N LEU A 99 4.56 32.21 22.38
CA LEU A 99 4.25 32.34 23.81
C LEU A 99 5.17 33.36 24.53
N ASP A 100 6.45 33.35 24.19
CA ASP A 100 7.43 34.25 24.75
C ASP A 100 7.19 35.71 24.37
N GLN A 101 6.45 35.97 23.28
CA GLN A 101 6.10 37.30 22.80
C GLN A 101 4.82 37.86 23.49
N LEU A 102 4.11 37.04 24.22
CA LEU A 102 2.94 37.45 24.96
C LEU A 102 3.34 37.98 26.33
#